data_7266adbd70847b9f8a5dfbea4d269ad6
#
_entry.id   7266adbd70847b9f8a5dfbea4d269ad6
#
_cell.length_a   1.000
_cell.length_b   1.000
_cell.length_c   1.000
_cell.angle_alpha   90.00
_cell.angle_beta   90.00
_cell.angle_gamma   90.00
#
_symmetry.space_group_name_H-M   'P 1'
#
loop_
_entity.id
_entity.type
_entity.pdbx_description
1 polymer ?
#
loop_
_entity_poly.entity_id
_entity_poly.type
_entity_poly.pdbx_seq_one_letter_code
_entity_poly.pdbx_strand_id
1 'polypeptide(L)'
;IKNVYYFVEDFLIDSPWLLIAALIFLPCLIAGGLRLGLYSLFVIYFWGATGMWEPSLQTVALMGLSVLLCVVVGVTLGVLCSQSDRFENFMKPILDTMQVMPAFVYLFPALFFFGIGGAPAILATMIYSMPPIIRLTNTGIRQVSAETIESATSFGSSKLQLLFKIKIPLSLPSIMMGINQVIMMALALVVLACFIGAEGIGGQVWQAIRRLDVGWAMEGGLCILFMAIMFDRFSMSFSKTKQILPSNVQKFYLLPQSWEKFAIVRIIEKPLEFLAGLINFVCTNLTKFIAYVFELS
;
A
#
# COMPACT_ATOMS: atom_id res chain seq x y z
N ILE A 1 14.40 6.43 11.08
CA ILE A 1 13.02 6.73 10.70
C ILE A 1 12.83 8.23 10.55
N LYS A 2 13.20 9.06 11.57
CA LYS A 2 13.02 10.50 11.53
C LYS A 2 13.65 11.14 10.28
N ASN A 3 14.92 10.87 10.00
CA ASN A 3 15.63 11.43 8.84
C ASN A 3 15.06 10.94 7.51
N VAL A 4 14.60 9.67 7.45
CA VAL A 4 13.99 9.11 6.24
C VAL A 4 12.62 9.75 5.98
N TYR A 5 11.84 9.99 7.04
CA TYR A 5 10.54 10.66 6.93
C TYR A 5 10.69 12.07 6.37
N TYR A 6 11.55 12.90 6.98
CA TYR A 6 11.77 14.27 6.49
C TYR A 6 12.33 14.29 5.06
N PHE A 7 13.23 13.38 4.72
CA PHE A 7 13.71 13.25 3.34
C PHE A 7 12.58 12.95 2.34
N VAL A 8 11.67 12.05 2.69
CA VAL A 8 10.51 11.71 1.83
C VAL A 8 9.52 12.87 1.77
N GLU A 9 9.27 13.53 2.90
CA GLU A 9 8.37 14.68 2.99
C GLU A 9 8.90 15.84 2.15
N ASP A 10 10.16 16.25 2.36
CA ASP A 10 10.82 17.32 1.62
C ASP A 10 10.85 17.00 0.12
N PHE A 11 11.19 15.76 -0.25
CA PHE A 11 11.16 15.33 -1.64
C PHE A 11 9.78 15.50 -2.28
N LEU A 12 8.70 15.16 -1.57
CA LEU A 12 7.34 15.29 -2.10
C LEU A 12 6.90 16.76 -2.17
N ILE A 13 7.27 17.59 -1.21
CA ILE A 13 6.86 19.00 -1.15
C ILE A 13 7.66 19.85 -2.13
N ASP A 14 8.98 19.66 -2.21
CA ASP A 14 9.88 20.46 -3.06
C ASP A 14 9.82 20.06 -4.54
N SER A 15 9.29 18.88 -4.84
CA SER A 15 9.18 18.39 -6.22
C SER A 15 8.14 19.18 -7.01
N PRO A 16 8.37 19.44 -8.31
CA PRO A 16 7.37 20.07 -9.17
C PRO A 16 6.04 19.31 -9.13
N TRP A 17 4.94 20.05 -9.05
CA TRP A 17 3.60 19.45 -8.95
C TRP A 17 3.28 18.45 -10.08
N LEU A 18 3.82 18.69 -11.29
CA LEU A 18 3.68 17.77 -12.44
C LEU A 18 4.35 16.41 -12.18
N LEU A 19 5.50 16.41 -11.52
CA LEU A 19 6.22 15.18 -11.18
C LEU A 19 5.41 14.36 -10.16
N ILE A 20 4.88 15.01 -9.12
CA ILE A 20 4.03 14.36 -8.13
C ILE A 20 2.74 13.84 -8.75
N ALA A 21 2.10 14.65 -9.61
CA ALA A 21 0.93 14.21 -10.36
C ALA A 21 1.22 12.98 -11.20
N ALA A 22 2.34 12.95 -11.92
CA ALA A 22 2.77 11.79 -12.70
C ALA A 22 3.08 10.58 -11.80
N LEU A 23 3.74 10.79 -10.65
CA LEU A 23 4.10 9.74 -9.69
C LEU A 23 2.86 9.05 -9.10
N ILE A 24 1.75 9.76 -8.92
CA ILE A 24 0.49 9.20 -8.43
C ILE A 24 -0.36 8.64 -9.60
N PHE A 25 -0.46 9.39 -10.70
CA PHE A 25 -1.29 9.02 -11.84
C PHE A 25 -0.81 7.75 -12.56
N LEU A 26 0.50 7.64 -12.85
CA LEU A 26 1.03 6.49 -13.61
C LEU A 26 0.81 5.15 -12.92
N PRO A 27 1.14 4.97 -11.62
CA PRO A 27 0.84 3.73 -10.92
C PRO A 27 -0.66 3.43 -10.87
N CYS A 28 -1.51 4.44 -10.66
CA CYS A 28 -2.96 4.28 -10.65
C CYS A 28 -3.50 3.85 -12.04
N LEU A 29 -2.96 4.42 -13.11
CA LEU A 29 -3.32 4.06 -14.49
C LEU A 29 -2.91 2.61 -14.81
N ILE A 30 -1.71 2.20 -14.41
CA ILE A 30 -1.19 0.85 -14.64
C ILE A 30 -1.96 -0.19 -13.84
N ALA A 31 -2.28 0.10 -12.58
CA ALA A 31 -2.94 -0.84 -11.68
C ALA A 31 -4.42 -1.01 -11.99
N GLY A 32 -5.15 0.10 -12.15
CA GLY A 32 -6.61 0.11 -12.25
C GLY A 32 -7.18 0.61 -13.58
N GLY A 33 -6.30 0.85 -14.60
CA GLY A 33 -6.70 1.34 -15.91
C GLY A 33 -7.16 2.80 -15.89
N LEU A 34 -7.75 3.23 -17.01
CA LEU A 34 -8.13 4.62 -17.22
C LEU A 34 -9.08 5.18 -16.15
N ARG A 35 -9.96 4.35 -15.61
CA ARG A 35 -10.93 4.80 -14.59
C ARG A 35 -10.22 5.24 -13.30
N LEU A 36 -9.27 4.45 -12.82
CA LEU A 36 -8.52 4.79 -11.61
C LEU A 36 -7.53 5.93 -11.88
N GLY A 37 -6.94 5.97 -13.08
CA GLY A 37 -6.10 7.09 -13.51
C GLY A 37 -6.87 8.41 -13.52
N LEU A 38 -8.04 8.47 -14.15
CA LEU A 38 -8.87 9.69 -14.14
C LEU A 38 -9.32 10.08 -12.74
N TYR A 39 -9.64 9.10 -11.90
CA TYR A 39 -9.98 9.36 -10.50
C TYR A 39 -8.79 9.95 -9.71
N SER A 40 -7.59 9.44 -9.92
CA SER A 40 -6.39 10.00 -9.27
C SER A 40 -6.09 11.43 -9.71
N LEU A 41 -6.30 11.77 -11.00
CA LEU A 41 -6.20 13.16 -11.47
C LEU A 41 -7.25 14.07 -10.83
N PHE A 42 -8.49 13.58 -10.67
CA PHE A 42 -9.53 14.32 -9.94
C PHE A 42 -9.13 14.59 -8.49
N VAL A 43 -8.57 13.59 -7.80
CA VAL A 43 -8.11 13.73 -6.41
C VAL A 43 -6.98 14.76 -6.29
N ILE A 44 -6.00 14.68 -7.19
CA ILE A 44 -4.86 15.62 -7.25
C ILE A 44 -5.36 17.05 -7.52
N TYR A 45 -6.25 17.21 -8.49
CA TYR A 45 -6.86 18.50 -8.78
C TYR A 45 -7.63 19.06 -7.58
N PHE A 46 -8.37 18.20 -6.87
CA PHE A 46 -9.14 18.59 -5.69
C PHE A 46 -8.23 19.08 -4.56
N TRP A 47 -7.09 18.42 -4.30
CA TRP A 47 -6.11 18.88 -3.32
C TRP A 47 -5.54 20.26 -3.65
N GLY A 48 -5.27 20.52 -4.94
CA GLY A 48 -4.80 21.82 -5.40
C GLY A 48 -5.88 22.90 -5.29
N ALA A 49 -7.13 22.59 -5.67
CA ALA A 49 -8.24 23.55 -5.69
C ALA A 49 -8.69 23.98 -4.27
N THR A 50 -8.56 23.08 -3.27
CA THR A 50 -8.91 23.36 -1.86
C THR A 50 -7.73 23.92 -1.06
N GLY A 51 -6.55 24.09 -1.66
CA GLY A 51 -5.34 24.52 -0.93
C GLY A 51 -4.79 23.47 0.04
N MET A 52 -5.25 22.22 -0.05
CA MET A 52 -4.83 21.10 0.80
C MET A 52 -3.66 20.31 0.18
N TRP A 53 -2.91 20.90 -0.76
CA TRP A 53 -1.83 20.24 -1.48
C TRP A 53 -0.73 19.72 -0.52
N GLU A 54 -0.09 20.62 0.21
CA GLU A 54 0.98 20.24 1.16
C GLU A 54 0.50 19.28 2.24
N PRO A 55 -0.62 19.54 2.96
CA PRO A 55 -1.12 18.61 3.96
C PRO A 55 -1.46 17.22 3.40
N SER A 56 -1.89 17.15 2.12
CA SER A 56 -2.15 15.87 1.47
C SER A 56 -0.86 15.09 1.21
N LEU A 57 0.19 15.75 0.75
CA LEU A 57 1.50 15.13 0.53
C LEU A 57 2.15 14.66 1.83
N GLN A 58 2.05 15.44 2.90
CA GLN A 58 2.50 15.06 4.24
C GLN A 58 1.79 13.80 4.74
N THR A 59 0.46 13.73 4.55
CA THR A 59 -0.33 12.54 4.90
C THR A 59 0.08 11.34 4.08
N VAL A 60 0.34 11.51 2.78
CA VAL A 60 0.83 10.44 1.88
C VAL A 60 2.22 9.96 2.30
N ALA A 61 3.14 10.87 2.65
CA ALA A 61 4.47 10.52 3.14
C ALA A 61 4.42 9.69 4.43
N LEU A 62 3.65 10.16 5.42
CA LEU A 62 3.44 9.48 6.70
C LEU A 62 2.84 8.08 6.50
N MET A 63 1.74 8.01 5.75
CA MET A 63 1.05 6.75 5.47
C MET A 63 1.95 5.80 4.67
N GLY A 64 2.58 6.28 3.61
CA GLY A 64 3.42 5.48 2.73
C GLY A 64 4.58 4.82 3.49
N LEU A 65 5.28 5.60 4.32
CA LEU A 65 6.39 5.07 5.12
C LEU A 65 5.91 4.10 6.21
N SER A 66 4.78 4.40 6.86
CA SER A 66 4.17 3.50 7.86
C SER A 66 3.77 2.17 7.24
N VAL A 67 3.12 2.19 6.07
CA VAL A 67 2.71 1.00 5.33
C VAL A 67 3.92 0.20 4.88
N LEU A 68 4.95 0.85 4.33
CA LEU A 68 6.18 0.18 3.89
C LEU A 68 6.83 -0.59 5.04
N LEU A 69 7.04 0.07 6.19
CA LEU A 69 7.61 -0.56 7.38
C LEU A 69 6.73 -1.69 7.90
N CYS A 70 5.42 -1.48 7.93
CA CYS A 70 4.45 -2.49 8.35
C CYS A 70 4.48 -3.72 7.44
N VAL A 71 4.57 -3.54 6.12
CA VAL A 71 4.63 -4.64 5.15
C VAL A 71 5.93 -5.44 5.36
N VAL A 72 7.08 -4.78 5.45
CA VAL A 72 8.37 -5.45 5.62
C VAL A 72 8.37 -6.29 6.90
N VAL A 73 8.01 -5.69 8.04
CA VAL A 73 8.03 -6.39 9.33
C VAL A 73 6.89 -7.40 9.43
N GLY A 74 5.68 -7.02 9.01
CA GLY A 74 4.48 -7.84 9.12
C GLY A 74 4.52 -9.10 8.25
N VAL A 75 4.99 -8.99 6.99
CA VAL A 75 5.17 -10.17 6.12
C VAL A 75 6.24 -11.09 6.72
N THR A 76 7.37 -10.54 7.18
CA THR A 76 8.44 -11.34 7.80
C THR A 76 7.93 -12.11 9.02
N LEU A 77 7.22 -11.45 9.94
CA LEU A 77 6.61 -12.10 11.11
C LEU A 77 5.54 -13.12 10.71
N GLY A 78 4.72 -12.82 9.69
CA GLY A 78 3.72 -13.74 9.16
C GLY A 78 4.34 -15.01 8.56
N VAL A 79 5.44 -14.88 7.83
CA VAL A 79 6.23 -16.01 7.34
C VAL A 79 6.79 -16.84 8.50
N LEU A 80 7.35 -16.21 9.53
CA LEU A 80 7.86 -16.92 10.71
C LEU A 80 6.73 -17.67 11.44
N CYS A 81 5.55 -17.06 11.61
CA CYS A 81 4.38 -17.72 12.18
C CYS A 81 3.98 -18.97 11.35
N SER A 82 4.07 -18.90 10.02
CA SER A 82 3.71 -20.02 9.16
C SER A 82 4.65 -21.22 9.26
N GLN A 83 5.89 -21.01 9.70
CA GLN A 83 6.90 -22.06 9.81
C GLN A 83 6.94 -22.75 11.16
N SER A 84 6.35 -22.14 12.22
CA SER A 84 6.40 -22.66 13.59
C SER A 84 5.09 -22.44 14.34
N ASP A 85 4.43 -23.55 14.71
CA ASP A 85 3.20 -23.50 15.52
C ASP A 85 3.45 -22.92 16.91
N ARG A 86 4.64 -23.13 17.49
CA ARG A 86 5.01 -22.53 18.78
C ARG A 86 5.07 -21.01 18.68
N PHE A 87 5.67 -20.50 17.60
CA PHE A 87 5.77 -19.05 17.39
C PHE A 87 4.39 -18.45 17.07
N GLU A 88 3.58 -19.12 16.28
CA GLU A 88 2.20 -18.69 16.00
C GLU A 88 1.38 -18.59 17.31
N ASN A 89 1.41 -19.64 18.15
CA ASN A 89 0.68 -19.67 19.42
C ASN A 89 1.14 -18.60 20.41
N PHE A 90 2.43 -18.23 20.36
CA PHE A 90 2.96 -17.10 21.13
C PHE A 90 2.48 -15.76 20.58
N MET A 91 2.42 -15.61 19.27
CA MET A 91 2.02 -14.36 18.62
C MET A 91 0.51 -14.12 18.68
N LYS A 92 -0.32 -15.16 18.68
CA LYS A 92 -1.80 -15.02 18.69
C LYS A 92 -2.32 -14.08 19.78
N PRO A 93 -2.02 -14.26 21.08
CA PRO A 93 -2.55 -13.37 22.11
C PRO A 93 -2.03 -11.93 21.99
N ILE A 94 -0.82 -11.74 21.47
CA ILE A 94 -0.27 -10.41 21.21
C ILE A 94 -1.09 -9.72 20.11
N LEU A 95 -1.31 -10.41 18.98
CA LEU A 95 -2.09 -9.87 17.86
C LEU A 95 -3.56 -9.62 18.25
N ASP A 96 -4.15 -10.49 19.10
CA ASP A 96 -5.51 -10.30 19.61
C ASP A 96 -5.60 -9.05 20.49
N THR A 97 -4.64 -8.86 21.39
CA THR A 97 -4.56 -7.66 22.23
C THR A 97 -4.40 -6.42 21.38
N MET A 98 -3.51 -6.45 20.36
CA MET A 98 -3.30 -5.33 19.45
C MET A 98 -4.56 -4.95 18.68
N GLN A 99 -5.43 -5.88 18.32
CA GLN A 99 -6.67 -5.60 17.58
C GLN A 99 -7.82 -5.08 18.46
N VAL A 100 -7.82 -5.44 19.74
CA VAL A 100 -8.85 -4.98 20.69
C VAL A 100 -8.56 -3.57 21.20
N MET A 101 -7.29 -3.18 21.25
CA MET A 101 -6.89 -1.85 21.73
C MET A 101 -7.41 -0.74 20.77
N PRO A 102 -8.06 0.30 21.30
CA PRO A 102 -8.42 1.46 20.49
C PRO A 102 -7.20 2.10 19.82
N ALA A 103 -7.35 2.53 18.56
CA ALA A 103 -6.29 3.13 17.77
C ALA A 103 -5.54 4.27 18.49
N PHE A 104 -6.28 5.08 19.24
CA PHE A 104 -5.75 6.21 19.98
C PHE A 104 -4.73 5.83 21.07
N VAL A 105 -4.85 4.63 21.65
CA VAL A 105 -3.96 4.16 22.72
C VAL A 105 -2.53 3.97 22.24
N TYR A 106 -2.33 3.70 20.96
CA TYR A 106 -0.99 3.55 20.38
C TYR A 106 -0.21 4.85 20.26
N LEU A 107 -0.92 5.99 20.19
CA LEU A 107 -0.29 7.30 20.03
C LEU A 107 0.44 7.76 21.29
N PHE A 108 -0.09 7.44 22.49
CA PHE A 108 0.49 7.91 23.75
C PHE A 108 1.88 7.32 24.05
N PRO A 109 2.09 6.00 24.00
CA PRO A 109 3.43 5.46 24.17
C PRO A 109 4.42 5.99 23.13
N ALA A 110 3.99 6.11 21.87
CA ALA A 110 4.83 6.66 20.81
C ALA A 110 5.25 8.10 21.13
N LEU A 111 4.33 8.93 21.61
CA LEU A 111 4.60 10.30 22.04
C LEU A 111 5.61 10.33 23.20
N PHE A 112 5.43 9.51 24.23
CA PHE A 112 6.32 9.51 25.42
C PHE A 112 7.73 9.04 25.10
N PHE A 113 7.89 8.03 24.25
CA PHE A 113 9.22 7.49 23.93
C PHE A 113 9.95 8.25 22.84
N PHE A 114 9.25 8.85 21.87
CA PHE A 114 9.86 9.41 20.66
C PHE A 114 9.58 10.89 20.45
N GLY A 115 8.79 11.50 21.35
CA GLY A 115 8.45 12.92 21.30
C GLY A 115 7.29 13.24 20.34
N ILE A 116 7.16 14.52 19.98
CA ILE A 116 6.10 15.06 19.13
C ILE A 116 6.54 15.00 17.67
N GLY A 117 5.62 14.71 16.74
CA GLY A 117 5.82 14.83 15.30
C GLY A 117 5.55 13.57 14.48
N GLY A 118 6.07 13.54 13.23
CA GLY A 118 5.81 12.46 12.26
C GLY A 118 6.46 11.12 12.62
N ALA A 119 7.66 11.12 13.21
CA ALA A 119 8.35 9.86 13.53
C ALA A 119 7.59 8.96 14.54
N PRO A 120 7.08 9.47 15.68
CA PRO A 120 6.23 8.69 16.57
C PRO A 120 4.91 8.28 15.91
N ALA A 121 4.35 9.13 15.04
CA ALA A 121 3.14 8.81 14.29
C ALA A 121 3.34 7.61 13.37
N ILE A 122 4.48 7.54 12.66
CA ILE A 122 4.83 6.40 11.80
C ILE A 122 4.93 5.10 12.61
N LEU A 123 5.61 5.13 13.76
CA LEU A 123 5.77 3.94 14.61
C LEU A 123 4.44 3.47 15.20
N ALA A 124 3.61 4.39 15.69
CA ALA A 124 2.28 4.06 16.19
C ALA A 124 1.41 3.45 15.08
N THR A 125 1.42 4.06 13.89
CA THR A 125 0.66 3.58 12.73
C THR A 125 1.12 2.21 12.27
N MET A 126 2.44 1.99 12.20
CA MET A 126 3.03 0.70 11.87
C MET A 126 2.56 -0.40 12.84
N ILE A 127 2.68 -0.15 14.15
CA ILE A 127 2.30 -1.15 15.17
C ILE A 127 0.79 -1.42 15.10
N TYR A 128 -0.04 -0.38 15.03
CA TYR A 128 -1.49 -0.52 14.97
C TYR A 128 -1.98 -1.31 13.76
N SER A 129 -1.39 -1.09 12.59
CA SER A 129 -1.83 -1.71 11.33
C SER A 129 -1.19 -3.07 11.05
N MET A 130 -0.26 -3.55 11.91
CA MET A 130 0.50 -4.78 11.71
C MET A 130 -0.31 -6.09 11.82
N PRO A 131 -1.29 -6.26 12.73
CA PRO A 131 -1.94 -7.56 12.95
C PRO A 131 -2.57 -8.20 11.71
N PRO A 132 -3.32 -7.49 10.83
CA PRO A 132 -3.93 -8.12 9.68
C PRO A 132 -2.93 -8.75 8.71
N ILE A 133 -1.82 -8.07 8.42
CA ILE A 133 -0.84 -8.57 7.46
C ILE A 133 -0.11 -9.80 7.99
N ILE A 134 0.20 -9.86 9.30
CA ILE A 134 0.79 -11.05 9.93
C ILE A 134 -0.16 -12.23 9.79
N ARG A 135 -1.45 -12.05 10.15
CA ARG A 135 -2.45 -13.11 10.10
C ARG A 135 -2.71 -13.61 8.68
N LEU A 136 -2.92 -12.69 7.74
CA LEU A 136 -3.21 -13.05 6.35
C LEU A 136 -2.01 -13.68 5.65
N THR A 137 -0.78 -13.26 5.96
CA THR A 137 0.43 -13.92 5.48
C THR A 137 0.56 -15.33 6.04
N ASN A 138 0.41 -15.50 7.36
CA ASN A 138 0.46 -16.82 8.00
C ASN A 138 -0.60 -17.77 7.43
N THR A 139 -1.86 -17.34 7.40
CA THR A 139 -2.97 -18.13 6.88
C THR A 139 -2.78 -18.46 5.40
N GLY A 140 -2.39 -17.49 4.57
CA GLY A 140 -2.16 -17.71 3.13
C GLY A 140 -1.09 -18.76 2.86
N ILE A 141 0.02 -18.73 3.61
CA ILE A 141 1.09 -19.72 3.46
C ILE A 141 0.66 -21.11 3.93
N ARG A 142 -0.14 -21.21 5.00
CA ARG A 142 -0.63 -22.48 5.52
C ARG A 142 -1.75 -23.10 4.67
N GLN A 143 -2.48 -22.29 3.92
CA GLN A 143 -3.56 -22.75 3.02
C GLN A 143 -3.07 -23.28 1.68
N VAL A 144 -1.78 -23.25 1.40
CA VAL A 144 -1.25 -23.90 0.18
C VAL A 144 -1.53 -25.41 0.23
N SER A 145 -2.14 -25.94 -0.85
CA SER A 145 -2.61 -27.33 -0.89
C SER A 145 -1.50 -28.34 -0.62
N ALA A 146 -1.84 -29.39 0.12
CA ALA A 146 -0.90 -30.48 0.44
C ALA A 146 -0.38 -31.17 -0.83
N GLU A 147 -1.25 -31.34 -1.84
CA GLU A 147 -0.89 -31.93 -3.15
C GLU A 147 0.23 -31.15 -3.84
N THR A 148 0.18 -29.82 -3.81
CA THR A 148 1.24 -28.98 -4.39
C THR A 148 2.55 -29.14 -3.62
N ILE A 149 2.47 -29.24 -2.29
CA ILE A 149 3.64 -29.42 -1.41
C ILE A 149 4.27 -30.80 -1.66
N GLU A 150 3.46 -31.85 -1.73
CA GLU A 150 3.90 -33.23 -1.99
C GLU A 150 4.54 -33.36 -3.37
N SER A 151 3.92 -32.79 -4.40
CA SER A 151 4.48 -32.76 -5.74
C SER A 151 5.87 -32.12 -5.76
N ALA A 152 6.00 -30.93 -5.13
CA ALA A 152 7.27 -30.24 -5.08
C ALA A 152 8.34 -30.99 -4.30
N THR A 153 7.99 -31.65 -3.21
CA THR A 153 8.92 -32.47 -2.43
C THR A 153 9.34 -33.73 -3.18
N SER A 154 8.45 -34.32 -3.98
CA SER A 154 8.78 -35.47 -4.86
C SER A 154 9.80 -35.11 -5.93
N PHE A 155 9.82 -33.86 -6.39
CA PHE A 155 10.87 -33.32 -7.28
C PHE A 155 12.15 -32.89 -6.53
N GLY A 156 12.28 -33.19 -5.24
CA GLY A 156 13.50 -32.92 -4.47
C GLY A 156 13.65 -31.48 -3.97
N SER A 157 12.58 -30.69 -3.92
CA SER A 157 12.64 -29.32 -3.42
C SER A 157 13.07 -29.25 -1.94
N SER A 158 14.07 -28.43 -1.63
CA SER A 158 14.44 -28.13 -0.25
C SER A 158 13.36 -27.30 0.46
N LYS A 159 13.39 -27.26 1.82
CA LYS A 159 12.43 -26.48 2.62
C LYS A 159 12.42 -24.99 2.25
N LEU A 160 13.58 -24.41 1.97
CA LEU A 160 13.67 -23.01 1.53
C LEU A 160 13.13 -22.80 0.11
N GLN A 161 13.42 -23.71 -0.82
CA GLN A 161 12.85 -23.64 -2.16
C GLN A 161 11.32 -23.78 -2.12
N LEU A 162 10.81 -24.67 -1.29
CA LEU A 162 9.37 -24.84 -1.09
C LEU A 162 8.73 -23.54 -0.56
N LEU A 163 9.38 -22.88 0.40
CA LEU A 163 8.87 -21.63 0.97
C LEU A 163 8.88 -20.50 -0.06
N PHE A 164 10.05 -20.19 -0.63
CA PHE A 164 10.22 -18.98 -1.47
C PHE A 164 9.71 -19.17 -2.92
N LYS A 165 9.81 -20.37 -3.50
CA LYS A 165 9.42 -20.61 -4.89
C LYS A 165 7.99 -21.10 -5.06
N ILE A 166 7.34 -21.59 -3.98
CA ILE A 166 6.01 -22.21 -4.06
C ILE A 166 5.04 -21.56 -3.08
N LYS A 167 5.29 -21.66 -1.77
CA LYS A 167 4.33 -21.21 -0.75
C LYS A 167 4.10 -19.70 -0.79
N ILE A 168 5.15 -18.88 -0.80
CA ILE A 168 5.01 -17.42 -0.84
C ILE A 168 4.33 -16.96 -2.14
N PRO A 169 4.74 -17.40 -3.35
CA PRO A 169 4.05 -16.99 -4.58
C PRO A 169 2.58 -17.39 -4.62
N LEU A 170 2.22 -18.58 -4.14
CA LEU A 170 0.82 -19.02 -4.09
C LEU A 170 0.00 -18.30 -3.02
N SER A 171 0.63 -17.81 -1.96
CA SER A 171 -0.02 -17.01 -0.90
C SER A 171 -0.11 -15.52 -1.20
N LEU A 172 0.48 -15.05 -2.31
CA LEU A 172 0.46 -13.63 -2.68
C LEU A 172 -0.94 -12.98 -2.66
N PRO A 173 -2.03 -13.63 -3.11
CA PRO A 173 -3.37 -13.03 -3.01
C PRO A 173 -3.76 -12.71 -1.57
N SER A 174 -3.47 -13.60 -0.62
CA SER A 174 -3.75 -13.40 0.82
C SER A 174 -2.86 -12.30 1.41
N ILE A 175 -1.58 -12.25 1.03
CA ILE A 175 -0.64 -11.20 1.45
C ILE A 175 -1.13 -9.84 0.93
N MET A 176 -1.56 -9.75 -0.32
CA MET A 176 -2.09 -8.51 -0.91
C MET A 176 -3.38 -8.04 -0.23
N MET A 177 -4.25 -8.96 0.20
CA MET A 177 -5.39 -8.59 1.06
C MET A 177 -4.93 -8.02 2.39
N GLY A 178 -3.87 -8.57 2.97
CA GLY A 178 -3.23 -8.04 4.18
C GLY A 178 -2.71 -6.62 3.99
N ILE A 179 -2.02 -6.37 2.89
CA ILE A 179 -1.51 -5.04 2.54
C ILE A 179 -2.67 -4.04 2.37
N ASN A 180 -3.77 -4.45 1.72
CA ASN A 180 -4.94 -3.58 1.58
C ASN A 180 -5.52 -3.17 2.95
N GLN A 181 -5.65 -4.12 3.88
CA GLN A 181 -6.12 -3.81 5.23
C GLN A 181 -5.16 -2.90 6.00
N VAL A 182 -3.84 -3.11 5.84
CA VAL A 182 -2.81 -2.22 6.42
C VAL A 182 -2.98 -0.78 5.92
N ILE A 183 -3.17 -0.58 4.62
CA ILE A 183 -3.37 0.76 4.03
C ILE A 183 -4.57 1.45 4.65
N MET A 184 -5.71 0.76 4.76
CA MET A 184 -6.93 1.33 5.33
C MET A 184 -6.78 1.68 6.82
N MET A 185 -6.15 0.79 7.61
CA MET A 185 -5.89 1.04 9.02
C MET A 185 -4.85 2.15 9.22
N ALA A 186 -3.80 2.16 8.41
CA ALA A 186 -2.76 3.19 8.46
C ALA A 186 -3.36 4.58 8.18
N LEU A 187 -4.19 4.72 7.15
CA LEU A 187 -4.84 5.99 6.83
C LEU A 187 -5.71 6.49 8.01
N ALA A 188 -6.47 5.59 8.64
CA ALA A 188 -7.30 5.95 9.78
C ALA A 188 -6.46 6.49 10.95
N LEU A 189 -5.33 5.86 11.28
CA LEU A 189 -4.49 6.33 12.39
C LEU A 189 -3.65 7.56 12.04
N VAL A 190 -3.16 7.68 10.79
CA VAL A 190 -2.40 8.87 10.36
C VAL A 190 -3.24 10.15 10.50
N VAL A 191 -4.54 10.08 10.22
CA VAL A 191 -5.44 11.22 10.45
C VAL A 191 -5.51 11.59 11.94
N LEU A 192 -5.56 10.59 12.83
CA LEU A 192 -5.57 10.80 14.28
C LEU A 192 -4.20 11.22 14.82
N ALA A 193 -3.12 11.00 14.10
CA ALA A 193 -1.77 11.35 14.53
C ALA A 193 -1.54 12.87 14.70
N CYS A 194 -2.44 13.70 14.18
CA CYS A 194 -2.44 15.14 14.45
C CYS A 194 -2.49 15.47 15.95
N PHE A 195 -3.09 14.60 16.79
CA PHE A 195 -3.12 14.78 18.25
C PHE A 195 -1.75 14.66 18.92
N ILE A 196 -0.80 14.03 18.27
CA ILE A 196 0.60 13.95 18.73
C ILE A 196 1.54 14.88 17.92
N GLY A 197 0.96 15.86 17.23
CA GLY A 197 1.71 16.87 16.46
C GLY A 197 2.26 16.39 15.14
N ALA A 198 1.69 15.33 14.54
CA ALA A 198 1.99 14.98 13.17
C ALA A 198 1.30 15.97 12.21
N GLU A 199 2.04 16.41 11.20
CA GLU A 199 1.52 17.27 10.15
C GLU A 199 0.67 16.48 9.14
N GLY A 200 -0.16 17.20 8.36
CA GLY A 200 -1.01 16.60 7.33
C GLY A 200 -2.47 17.04 7.41
N ILE A 201 -3.33 16.42 6.60
CA ILE A 201 -4.77 16.78 6.49
C ILE A 201 -5.48 16.65 7.84
N GLY A 202 -5.15 15.65 8.65
CA GLY A 202 -5.73 15.48 9.99
C GLY A 202 -5.58 16.71 10.86
N GLY A 203 -4.41 17.36 10.81
CA GLY A 203 -4.12 18.60 11.51
C GLY A 203 -4.99 19.76 11.03
N GLN A 204 -5.21 19.87 9.73
CA GLN A 204 -6.08 20.92 9.15
C GLN A 204 -7.54 20.72 9.57
N VAL A 205 -8.05 19.50 9.49
CA VAL A 205 -9.42 19.18 9.97
C VAL A 205 -9.57 19.49 11.46
N TRP A 206 -8.57 19.13 12.27
CA TRP A 206 -8.59 19.42 13.70
C TRP A 206 -8.62 20.95 14.00
N GLN A 207 -7.80 21.72 13.28
CA GLN A 207 -7.80 23.18 13.41
C GLN A 207 -9.14 23.79 12.98
N ALA A 208 -9.72 23.33 11.89
CA ALA A 208 -11.01 23.77 11.39
C ALA A 208 -12.14 23.51 12.42
N ILE A 209 -12.16 22.31 13.03
CA ILE A 209 -13.10 21.96 14.10
C ILE A 209 -12.95 22.91 15.30
N ARG A 210 -11.72 23.19 15.72
CA ARG A 210 -11.46 24.11 16.84
C ARG A 210 -11.89 25.55 16.57
N ARG A 211 -11.87 25.98 15.30
CA ARG A 211 -12.33 27.30 14.85
C ARG A 211 -13.81 27.35 14.53
N LEU A 212 -14.50 26.19 14.61
CA LEU A 212 -15.90 26.02 14.20
C LEU A 212 -16.13 26.39 12.73
N ASP A 213 -15.09 26.26 11.90
CA ASP A 213 -15.15 26.46 10.45
C ASP A 213 -15.58 25.16 9.77
N VAL A 214 -16.88 25.04 9.56
CA VAL A 214 -17.51 23.85 8.98
C VAL A 214 -17.05 23.65 7.52
N GLY A 215 -16.88 24.76 6.77
CA GLY A 215 -16.45 24.70 5.36
C GLY A 215 -15.06 24.07 5.24
N TRP A 216 -14.08 24.60 5.96
CA TRP A 216 -12.73 24.09 5.95
C TRP A 216 -12.61 22.66 6.49
N ALA A 217 -13.40 22.32 7.54
CA ALA A 217 -13.44 20.94 8.04
C ALA A 217 -13.99 19.96 7.00
N MET A 218 -15.02 20.36 6.23
CA MET A 218 -15.56 19.55 5.13
C MET A 218 -14.56 19.35 4.00
N GLU A 219 -13.84 20.39 3.59
CA GLU A 219 -12.79 20.30 2.54
C GLU A 219 -11.73 19.29 2.93
N GLY A 220 -11.18 19.39 4.15
CA GLY A 220 -10.20 18.41 4.66
C GLY A 220 -10.78 17.00 4.77
N GLY A 221 -12.01 16.85 5.23
CA GLY A 221 -12.70 15.56 5.29
C GLY A 221 -12.89 14.91 3.92
N LEU A 222 -13.25 15.69 2.89
CA LEU A 222 -13.38 15.23 1.52
C LEU A 222 -12.02 14.87 0.92
N CYS A 223 -10.94 15.61 1.23
CA CYS A 223 -9.59 15.25 0.82
C CYS A 223 -9.18 13.87 1.35
N ILE A 224 -9.44 13.58 2.63
CA ILE A 224 -9.19 12.28 3.25
C ILE A 224 -10.03 11.20 2.58
N LEU A 225 -11.31 11.45 2.36
CA LEU A 225 -12.23 10.49 1.73
C LEU A 225 -11.76 10.10 0.33
N PHE A 226 -11.44 11.09 -0.51
CA PHE A 226 -10.99 10.82 -1.88
C PHE A 226 -9.62 10.13 -1.91
N MET A 227 -8.72 10.49 -1.00
CA MET A 227 -7.45 9.82 -0.78
C MET A 227 -7.67 8.35 -0.39
N ALA A 228 -8.55 8.08 0.57
CA ALA A 228 -8.88 6.73 1.03
C ALA A 228 -9.40 5.85 -0.12
N ILE A 229 -10.37 6.35 -0.90
CA ILE A 229 -10.91 5.64 -2.05
C ILE A 229 -9.83 5.38 -3.11
N MET A 230 -8.94 6.35 -3.36
CA MET A 230 -7.85 6.19 -4.32
C MET A 230 -6.91 5.05 -3.91
N PHE A 231 -6.44 5.04 -2.67
CA PHE A 231 -5.52 4.02 -2.17
C PHE A 231 -6.19 2.64 -2.04
N ASP A 232 -7.45 2.57 -1.62
CA ASP A 232 -8.22 1.33 -1.59
C ASP A 232 -8.32 0.71 -2.99
N ARG A 233 -8.76 1.48 -3.97
CA ARG A 233 -8.89 1.00 -5.36
C ARG A 233 -7.55 0.63 -5.97
N PHE A 234 -6.51 1.40 -5.69
CA PHE A 234 -5.14 1.10 -6.11
C PHE A 234 -4.66 -0.23 -5.55
N SER A 235 -4.75 -0.44 -4.24
CA SER A 235 -4.33 -1.67 -3.59
C SER A 235 -5.14 -2.90 -4.06
N MET A 236 -6.46 -2.77 -4.19
CA MET A 236 -7.31 -3.84 -4.71
C MET A 236 -6.99 -4.21 -6.16
N SER A 237 -6.61 -3.25 -6.99
CA SER A 237 -6.27 -3.50 -8.39
C SER A 237 -5.00 -4.34 -8.51
N PHE A 238 -3.99 -4.09 -7.66
CA PHE A 238 -2.80 -4.93 -7.57
C PHE A 238 -3.11 -6.36 -7.13
N SER A 239 -4.04 -6.53 -6.21
CA SER A 239 -4.46 -7.86 -5.73
C SER A 239 -5.13 -8.67 -6.86
N LYS A 240 -5.99 -8.05 -7.66
CA LYS A 240 -6.71 -8.71 -8.76
C LYS A 240 -5.80 -9.10 -9.92
N THR A 241 -4.84 -8.24 -10.27
CA THR A 241 -3.94 -8.48 -11.42
C THR A 241 -3.08 -9.75 -11.24
N LYS A 242 -2.77 -10.16 -10.02
CA LYS A 242 -2.00 -11.38 -9.74
C LYS A 242 -2.82 -12.65 -9.60
N GLN A 243 -4.15 -12.57 -9.48
CA GLN A 243 -5.02 -13.76 -9.42
C GLN A 243 -5.32 -14.37 -10.80
N ILE A 244 -4.99 -13.69 -11.89
CA ILE A 244 -5.25 -14.16 -13.25
C ILE A 244 -3.94 -14.71 -13.83
N LEU A 245 -3.58 -15.94 -13.46
CA LEU A 245 -2.70 -16.78 -14.23
C LEU A 245 -3.37 -18.14 -14.45
N PRO A 246 -4.19 -18.24 -15.51
CA PRO A 246 -4.06 -19.33 -16.44
C PRO A 246 -3.49 -18.81 -17.76
N SER A 247 -2.67 -19.64 -18.35
CA SER A 247 -1.89 -19.56 -19.57
C SER A 247 -2.66 -19.15 -20.85
N ASN A 248 -3.32 -18.01 -20.87
CA ASN A 248 -3.74 -17.39 -22.11
C ASN A 248 -3.48 -15.89 -21.97
N VAL A 249 -2.60 -15.39 -22.81
CA VAL A 249 -2.27 -13.96 -22.96
C VAL A 249 -3.59 -13.21 -23.22
N GLN A 250 -4.28 -12.80 -22.15
CA GLN A 250 -5.33 -11.82 -22.29
C GLN A 250 -4.67 -10.48 -22.58
N LYS A 251 -4.91 -9.97 -23.79
CA LYS A 251 -4.55 -8.62 -24.16
C LYS A 251 -5.03 -7.68 -23.06
N PHE A 252 -4.13 -6.89 -22.55
CA PHE A 252 -4.40 -5.88 -21.53
C PHE A 252 -5.26 -4.80 -22.19
N TYR A 253 -6.57 -4.85 -22.04
CA TYR A 253 -7.47 -3.81 -22.54
C TYR A 253 -7.46 -2.64 -21.55
N LEU A 254 -6.74 -1.57 -21.91
CA LEU A 254 -6.72 -0.31 -21.15
C LEU A 254 -8.11 0.38 -21.13
N LEU A 255 -9.00 0.01 -22.05
CA LEU A 255 -10.32 0.62 -22.24
C LEU A 255 -11.42 -0.42 -22.25
N PRO A 256 -12.67 -0.09 -21.81
CA PRO A 256 -13.82 -0.96 -21.98
C PRO A 256 -14.06 -1.28 -23.44
N GLN A 257 -14.33 -2.54 -23.79
CA GLN A 257 -14.58 -3.02 -25.15
C GLN A 257 -15.65 -2.21 -25.93
N SER A 258 -16.57 -1.56 -25.20
CA SER A 258 -17.61 -0.70 -25.79
C SER A 258 -17.07 0.58 -26.41
N TRP A 259 -15.85 0.99 -26.11
CA TRP A 259 -15.25 2.25 -26.56
C TRP A 259 -14.30 2.11 -27.76
N GLU A 260 -13.97 0.87 -28.17
CA GLU A 260 -13.15 0.59 -29.35
C GLU A 260 -13.74 1.15 -30.66
N LYS A 261 -15.03 1.49 -30.66
CA LYS A 261 -15.72 2.05 -31.85
C LYS A 261 -15.39 3.50 -32.14
N PHE A 262 -14.74 4.22 -31.23
CA PHE A 262 -14.37 5.62 -31.42
C PHE A 262 -12.96 5.76 -31.97
N ALA A 263 -12.79 6.40 -33.13
CA ALA A 263 -11.50 6.60 -33.81
C ALA A 263 -10.45 7.33 -32.92
N ILE A 264 -10.90 8.20 -32.01
CA ILE A 264 -10.04 8.95 -31.08
C ILE A 264 -9.36 8.03 -30.08
N VAL A 265 -10.04 6.97 -29.67
CA VAL A 265 -9.52 5.99 -28.71
C VAL A 265 -8.32 5.24 -29.28
N ARG A 266 -8.35 4.90 -30.56
CA ARG A 266 -7.27 4.20 -31.28
C ARG A 266 -5.99 5.03 -31.44
N ILE A 267 -6.10 6.35 -31.43
CA ILE A 267 -4.95 7.27 -31.55
C ILE A 267 -4.24 7.40 -30.19
N ILE A 268 -4.99 7.33 -29.09
CA ILE A 268 -4.45 7.43 -27.71
C ILE A 268 -3.93 6.08 -27.20
N GLU A 269 -4.45 4.98 -27.71
CA GLU A 269 -4.08 3.62 -27.29
C GLU A 269 -2.64 3.25 -27.70
N LYS A 270 -2.21 3.60 -28.90
CA LYS A 270 -0.85 3.28 -29.40
C LYS A 270 0.29 3.85 -28.53
N PRO A 271 0.33 5.14 -28.16
CA PRO A 271 1.38 5.65 -27.27
C PRO A 271 1.26 5.11 -25.83
N LEU A 272 0.04 4.80 -25.37
CA LEU A 272 -0.15 4.21 -24.05
C LEU A 272 0.30 2.73 -23.99
N GLU A 273 0.06 1.95 -25.05
CA GLU A 273 0.61 0.58 -25.18
C GLU A 273 2.13 0.58 -25.23
N PHE A 274 2.73 1.55 -25.90
CA PHE A 274 4.18 1.70 -25.94
C PHE A 274 4.76 2.04 -24.56
N LEU A 275 4.13 2.96 -23.82
CA LEU A 275 4.51 3.29 -22.43
C LEU A 275 4.30 2.11 -21.48
N ALA A 276 3.19 1.39 -21.59
CA ALA A 276 2.93 0.18 -20.80
C ALA A 276 3.95 -0.92 -21.13
N GLY A 277 4.33 -1.07 -22.39
CA GLY A 277 5.39 -1.98 -22.84
C GLY A 277 6.76 -1.61 -22.26
N LEU A 278 7.10 -0.32 -22.24
CA LEU A 278 8.35 0.18 -21.68
C LEU A 278 8.44 -0.03 -20.16
N ILE A 279 7.34 0.22 -19.46
CA ILE A 279 7.25 0.00 -18.01
C ILE A 279 7.30 -1.48 -17.66
N ASN A 280 6.61 -2.31 -18.45
CA ASN A 280 6.65 -3.77 -18.27
C ASN A 280 8.06 -4.32 -18.53
N PHE A 281 8.78 -3.77 -19.52
CA PHE A 281 10.17 -4.09 -19.79
C PHE A 281 11.08 -3.70 -18.61
N VAL A 282 10.90 -2.51 -18.05
CA VAL A 282 11.66 -2.05 -16.86
C VAL A 282 11.35 -2.91 -15.65
N CYS A 283 10.06 -3.19 -15.36
CA CYS A 283 9.66 -4.06 -14.26
C CYS A 283 10.19 -5.49 -14.42
N THR A 284 10.14 -6.04 -15.64
CA THR A 284 10.64 -7.39 -15.91
C THR A 284 12.17 -7.48 -15.79
N ASN A 285 12.89 -6.44 -16.19
CA ASN A 285 14.34 -6.38 -16.00
C ASN A 285 14.73 -6.13 -14.54
N LEU A 286 13.95 -5.34 -13.80
CA LEU A 286 14.17 -5.15 -12.36
C LEU A 286 13.91 -6.44 -11.56
N THR A 287 12.86 -7.19 -11.91
CA THR A 287 12.60 -8.50 -11.28
C THR A 287 13.66 -9.54 -11.65
N LYS A 288 14.17 -9.53 -12.88
CA LYS A 288 15.30 -10.39 -13.30
C LYS A 288 16.59 -9.99 -12.59
N PHE A 289 16.86 -8.70 -12.43
CA PHE A 289 18.03 -8.21 -11.71
C PHE A 289 17.98 -8.58 -10.23
N ILE A 290 16.81 -8.43 -9.59
CA ILE A 290 16.59 -8.86 -8.20
C ILE A 290 16.76 -10.38 -8.08
N ALA A 291 16.20 -11.17 -9.00
CA ALA A 291 16.37 -12.62 -9.04
C ALA A 291 17.85 -13.02 -9.23
N TYR A 292 18.57 -12.32 -10.10
CA TYR A 292 20.02 -12.55 -10.34
C TYR A 292 20.87 -12.21 -9.10
N VAL A 293 20.56 -11.14 -8.39
CA VAL A 293 21.22 -10.78 -7.12
C VAL A 293 20.96 -11.82 -6.02
N PHE A 294 19.75 -12.43 -6.00
CA PHE A 294 19.41 -13.52 -5.07
C PHE A 294 19.95 -14.90 -5.50
N GLU A 295 20.38 -15.09 -6.76
CA GLU A 295 21.06 -16.31 -7.19
C GLU A 295 22.56 -16.28 -6.89
N LEU A 296 23.14 -15.12 -6.64
CA LEU A 296 24.58 -14.92 -6.35
C LEU A 296 24.91 -14.87 -4.85
N SER A 297 23.90 -14.91 -3.97
CA SER A 297 24.05 -15.04 -2.52
C SER A 297 23.49 -16.38 -2.02
#